data_e29f0fa52aeb1ae748f8003e7d248490
#
_entry.id   e29f0fa52aeb1ae748f8003e7d248490
#
_cell.length_a   1.000
_cell.length_b   1.000
_cell.length_c   1.000
_cell.angle_alpha   90.00
_cell.angle_beta   90.00
_cell.angle_gamma   90.00
#
_symmetry.space_group_name_H-M   'P 1'
#
loop_
_entity.id
_entity.type
_entity.pdbx_description
1 polymer ?
#
loop_
_entity_poly.entity_id
_entity_poly.type
_entity_poly.pdbx_seq_one_letter_code
_entity_poly.pdbx_strand_id
1 'polypeptide(L)'
;EICHKHGAKLLVDEAHGAHFPFSDSFPDEALNCGADAAVLSLHKTLPSLTQTALLITNDSELSEIIAENLAVFETSSPSYILMSSIEKCLDFCENSKDKFKEYCCNLKTVREKLKNLKYLKIYDKSDTDFDYDIGKIVISTANANISGTKLAEILRNNYQIETEMAYPDYVIAMTSVCDTEKAFDMLSGALISIDSELSKGADTERVPLKNLYTGKNFNACELYKFNKETIPFQNSEFRTSAEYIWAYPPGIPLIVPGEI
;
A
#
# COMPACT_ATOMS: atom_id res chain seq x y z
N GLU A 1 22.26 -5.29 -1.69
CA GLU A 1 23.55 -5.99 -1.51
C GLU A 1 23.46 -7.50 -1.70
N ILE A 2 22.46 -8.21 -1.12
CA ILE A 2 22.38 -9.68 -1.22
C ILE A 2 22.21 -10.12 -2.67
N CYS A 3 21.26 -9.51 -3.41
CA CYS A 3 21.03 -9.82 -4.82
C CYS A 3 22.31 -9.67 -5.65
N HIS A 4 22.97 -8.54 -5.55
CA HIS A 4 24.18 -8.23 -6.32
C HIS A 4 25.37 -9.16 -5.97
N LYS A 5 25.51 -9.57 -4.70
CA LYS A 5 26.52 -10.59 -4.30
C LYS A 5 26.32 -11.94 -5.00
N HIS A 6 25.09 -12.21 -5.44
CA HIS A 6 24.74 -13.42 -6.19
C HIS A 6 24.55 -13.18 -7.69
N GLY A 7 24.94 -12.02 -8.22
CA GLY A 7 24.83 -11.66 -9.62
C GLY A 7 23.39 -11.46 -10.11
N ALA A 8 22.44 -11.23 -9.18
CA ALA A 8 21.04 -11.00 -9.49
C ALA A 8 20.71 -9.50 -9.48
N LYS A 9 19.85 -9.06 -10.40
CA LYS A 9 19.30 -7.72 -10.41
C LYS A 9 18.19 -7.58 -9.35
N LEU A 10 18.06 -6.39 -8.78
CA LEU A 10 17.02 -6.03 -7.82
C LEU A 10 16.01 -5.08 -8.48
N LEU A 11 14.81 -5.59 -8.72
CA LEU A 11 13.67 -4.77 -9.17
C LEU A 11 12.73 -4.56 -7.99
N VAL A 12 12.32 -3.32 -7.75
CA VAL A 12 11.50 -2.95 -6.59
C VAL A 12 10.14 -2.47 -7.06
N ASP A 13 9.07 -3.06 -6.51
CA ASP A 13 7.73 -2.48 -6.58
C ASP A 13 7.64 -1.39 -5.51
N GLU A 14 7.82 -0.14 -5.94
CA GLU A 14 7.74 1.08 -5.15
C GLU A 14 6.46 1.85 -5.47
N ALA A 15 5.37 1.14 -5.78
CA ALA A 15 4.11 1.74 -6.19
C ALA A 15 3.56 2.78 -5.21
N HIS A 16 3.88 2.67 -3.92
CA HIS A 16 3.47 3.62 -2.88
C HIS A 16 4.57 4.62 -2.49
N GLY A 17 5.71 4.63 -3.16
CA GLY A 17 6.87 5.47 -2.83
C GLY A 17 7.13 6.62 -3.81
N ALA A 18 6.25 6.86 -4.79
CA ALA A 18 6.48 7.88 -5.81
C ALA A 18 6.71 9.31 -5.27
N HIS A 19 6.35 9.59 -4.02
CA HIS A 19 6.54 10.88 -3.34
C HIS A 19 7.87 10.98 -2.56
N PHE A 20 8.61 9.89 -2.38
CA PHE A 20 9.82 9.86 -1.55
C PHE A 20 10.87 10.90 -1.96
N PRO A 21 11.19 11.12 -3.25
CA PRO A 21 12.23 12.04 -3.66
C PRO A 21 11.96 13.53 -3.31
N PHE A 22 10.73 13.87 -2.91
CA PHE A 22 10.33 15.26 -2.74
C PHE A 22 10.47 15.82 -1.32
N SER A 23 10.92 15.01 -0.34
CA SER A 23 11.24 15.48 1.01
C SER A 23 12.10 14.50 1.79
N ASP A 24 13.12 14.99 2.49
CA ASP A 24 13.98 14.23 3.42
C ASP A 24 13.22 13.65 4.64
N SER A 25 11.92 13.92 4.76
CA SER A 25 11.07 13.34 5.80
C SER A 25 10.55 11.94 5.44
N PHE A 26 10.73 11.51 4.21
CA PHE A 26 10.39 10.17 3.70
C PHE A 26 11.65 9.30 3.57
N PRO A 27 11.49 7.98 3.44
CA PRO A 27 12.61 7.09 3.08
C PRO A 27 13.28 7.49 1.77
N ASP A 28 14.53 7.07 1.59
CA ASP A 28 15.19 7.16 0.29
C ASP A 28 14.47 6.29 -0.75
N GLU A 29 14.41 6.76 -1.99
CA GLU A 29 13.86 5.99 -3.11
C GLU A 29 14.70 4.74 -3.41
N ALA A 30 14.07 3.72 -3.99
CA ALA A 30 14.69 2.42 -4.22
C ALA A 30 15.98 2.49 -5.05
N LEU A 31 16.06 3.34 -6.07
CA LEU A 31 17.26 3.52 -6.89
C LEU A 31 18.43 4.08 -6.07
N ASN A 32 18.20 5.04 -5.18
CA ASN A 32 19.21 5.57 -4.27
C ASN A 32 19.67 4.54 -3.24
N CYS A 33 18.79 3.59 -2.88
CA CYS A 33 19.11 2.44 -2.04
C CYS A 33 19.81 1.31 -2.79
N GLY A 34 20.07 1.46 -4.10
CA GLY A 34 20.81 0.52 -4.92
C GLY A 34 19.95 -0.53 -5.63
N ALA A 35 18.66 -0.27 -5.85
CA ALA A 35 17.85 -1.05 -6.77
C ALA A 35 18.31 -0.81 -8.23
N ASP A 36 18.19 -1.81 -9.09
CA ASP A 36 18.51 -1.68 -10.51
C ASP A 36 17.34 -1.07 -11.30
N ALA A 37 16.11 -1.32 -10.86
CA ALA A 37 14.91 -0.68 -11.40
C ALA A 37 13.82 -0.59 -10.35
N ALA A 38 12.90 0.38 -10.51
CA ALA A 38 11.72 0.51 -9.66
C ALA A 38 10.48 0.87 -10.47
N VAL A 39 9.31 0.42 -9.99
CA VAL A 39 7.99 0.75 -10.53
C VAL A 39 7.28 1.67 -9.55
N LEU A 40 6.85 2.84 -10.03
CA LEU A 40 6.19 3.88 -9.25
C LEU A 40 4.75 4.08 -9.75
N SER A 41 3.76 4.03 -8.87
CA SER A 41 2.38 4.42 -9.21
C SER A 41 2.16 5.89 -8.83
N LEU A 42 2.14 6.78 -9.82
CA LEU A 42 1.99 8.21 -9.57
C LEU A 42 0.62 8.53 -8.92
N HIS A 43 -0.43 7.86 -9.37
CA HIS A 43 -1.80 8.07 -8.93
C HIS A 43 -2.09 7.68 -7.47
N LYS A 44 -1.17 6.96 -6.80
CA LYS A 44 -1.39 6.52 -5.41
C LYS A 44 -0.99 7.58 -4.40
N THR A 45 0.10 8.29 -4.64
CA THR A 45 0.68 9.22 -3.67
C THR A 45 0.95 10.63 -4.22
N LEU A 46 0.78 10.83 -5.52
CA LEU A 46 0.98 12.08 -6.24
C LEU A 46 -0.27 12.47 -7.05
N PRO A 47 -0.42 13.75 -7.44
CA PRO A 47 -1.59 14.26 -8.15
C PRO A 47 -1.63 13.84 -9.63
N SER A 48 -1.86 12.56 -9.88
CA SER A 48 -2.00 12.01 -11.22
C SER A 48 -3.25 11.15 -11.34
N LEU A 49 -3.76 10.99 -12.56
CA LEU A 49 -4.95 10.17 -12.82
C LEU A 49 -4.66 8.68 -12.59
N THR A 50 -5.66 7.94 -12.21
CA THR A 50 -5.59 6.48 -12.02
C THR A 50 -5.02 5.79 -13.26
N GLN A 51 -4.20 4.76 -13.07
CA GLN A 51 -3.43 3.99 -14.05
C GLN A 51 -2.09 4.62 -14.46
N THR A 52 -1.76 5.85 -14.03
CA THR A 52 -0.47 6.43 -14.35
C THR A 52 0.64 5.81 -13.50
N ALA A 53 1.70 5.40 -14.15
CA ALA A 53 2.86 4.79 -13.51
C ALA A 53 4.15 5.16 -14.25
N LEU A 54 5.28 4.99 -13.57
CA LEU A 54 6.61 5.09 -14.16
C LEU A 54 7.39 3.81 -13.85
N LEU A 55 8.21 3.38 -14.79
CA LEU A 55 9.27 2.43 -14.55
C LEU A 55 10.59 3.18 -14.74
N ILE A 56 11.45 3.15 -13.73
CA ILE A 56 12.71 3.90 -13.70
C ILE A 56 13.89 2.97 -13.51
N THR A 57 15.01 3.28 -14.16
CA THR A 57 16.28 2.57 -14.01
C THR A 57 17.46 3.49 -14.32
N ASN A 58 18.60 3.26 -13.66
CA ASN A 58 19.87 3.89 -13.96
C ASN A 58 20.82 2.97 -14.75
N ASP A 59 20.38 1.74 -15.05
CA ASP A 59 21.15 0.74 -15.77
C ASP A 59 20.77 0.78 -17.27
N SER A 60 21.73 1.17 -18.14
CA SER A 60 21.47 1.30 -19.57
C SER A 60 21.18 -0.03 -20.26
N GLU A 61 21.82 -1.12 -19.85
CA GLU A 61 21.57 -2.45 -20.41
C GLU A 61 20.17 -2.95 -20.01
N LEU A 62 19.81 -2.77 -18.75
CA LEU A 62 18.47 -3.11 -18.27
C LEU A 62 17.40 -2.23 -18.92
N SER A 63 17.70 -0.97 -19.22
CA SER A 63 16.80 -0.04 -19.91
C SER A 63 16.39 -0.55 -21.31
N GLU A 64 17.33 -1.11 -22.07
CA GLU A 64 17.03 -1.71 -23.38
C GLU A 64 16.11 -2.93 -23.25
N ILE A 65 16.43 -3.84 -22.34
CA ILE A 65 15.59 -5.02 -22.06
C ILE A 65 14.19 -4.62 -21.59
N ILE A 66 14.09 -3.63 -20.72
CA ILE A 66 12.81 -3.08 -20.25
C ILE A 66 12.00 -2.52 -21.42
N ALA A 67 12.61 -1.69 -22.28
CA ALA A 67 11.93 -1.08 -23.41
C ALA A 67 11.38 -2.13 -24.39
N GLU A 68 12.13 -3.19 -24.67
CA GLU A 68 11.67 -4.31 -25.51
C GLU A 68 10.44 -5.01 -24.90
N ASN A 69 10.47 -5.26 -23.58
CA ASN A 69 9.34 -5.90 -22.89
C ASN A 69 8.11 -4.97 -22.80
N LEU A 70 8.31 -3.68 -22.52
CA LEU A 70 7.22 -2.70 -22.52
C LEU A 70 6.51 -2.65 -23.88
N ALA A 71 7.25 -2.71 -25.00
CA ALA A 71 6.67 -2.75 -26.33
C ALA A 71 5.74 -3.97 -26.56
N VAL A 72 5.92 -5.06 -25.80
CA VAL A 72 5.04 -6.25 -25.85
C VAL A 72 3.82 -6.11 -24.93
N PHE A 73 4.00 -5.54 -23.74
CA PHE A 73 2.97 -5.55 -22.68
C PHE A 73 2.19 -4.24 -22.56
N GLU A 74 2.72 -3.13 -23.06
CA GLU A 74 2.00 -1.87 -23.09
C GLU A 74 0.98 -1.80 -24.23
N THR A 75 0.04 -0.87 -24.08
CA THR A 75 -0.92 -0.58 -25.14
C THR A 75 -0.24 0.08 -26.34
N SER A 76 -0.61 -0.33 -27.55
CA SER A 76 -0.21 0.33 -28.81
C SER A 76 -0.96 1.65 -29.05
N SER A 77 -1.97 1.97 -28.23
CA SER A 77 -2.80 3.18 -28.33
C SER A 77 -2.81 3.92 -27.00
N PRO A 78 -1.71 4.60 -26.62
CA PRO A 78 -1.61 5.29 -25.34
C PRO A 78 -2.63 6.42 -25.23
N SER A 79 -3.19 6.59 -24.02
CA SER A 79 -4.10 7.70 -23.73
C SER A 79 -3.31 8.99 -23.54
N TYR A 80 -3.49 9.95 -24.44
CA TYR A 80 -2.88 11.29 -24.30
C TYR A 80 -3.33 12.02 -23.03
N ILE A 81 -4.54 11.73 -22.53
CA ILE A 81 -5.04 12.29 -21.26
C ILE A 81 -4.18 11.78 -20.10
N LEU A 82 -3.89 10.48 -20.05
CA LEU A 82 -3.03 9.90 -19.01
C LEU A 82 -1.59 10.38 -19.13
N MET A 83 -1.05 10.46 -20.35
CA MET A 83 0.30 11.00 -20.59
C MET A 83 0.41 12.46 -20.14
N SER A 84 -0.57 13.30 -20.48
CA SER A 84 -0.61 14.70 -20.02
C SER A 84 -0.78 14.79 -18.50
N SER A 85 -1.46 13.83 -17.88
CA SER A 85 -1.56 13.79 -16.41
C SER A 85 -0.22 13.46 -15.76
N ILE A 86 0.58 12.56 -16.35
CA ILE A 86 1.93 12.25 -15.87
C ILE A 86 2.80 13.52 -15.95
N GLU A 87 2.81 14.18 -17.13
CA GLU A 87 3.59 15.40 -17.35
C GLU A 87 3.24 16.50 -16.33
N LYS A 88 1.94 16.77 -16.15
CA LYS A 88 1.48 17.76 -15.18
C LYS A 88 1.80 17.39 -13.74
N CYS A 89 1.77 16.10 -13.40
CA CYS A 89 2.16 15.61 -12.09
C CYS A 89 3.65 15.89 -11.82
N LEU A 90 4.52 15.62 -12.79
CA LEU A 90 5.96 15.86 -12.66
C LEU A 90 6.24 17.37 -12.57
N ASP A 91 5.60 18.20 -13.40
CA ASP A 91 5.70 19.67 -13.31
C ASP A 91 5.25 20.19 -11.94
N PHE A 92 4.12 19.66 -11.41
CA PHE A 92 3.68 19.96 -10.04
C PHE A 92 4.76 19.62 -9.02
N CYS A 93 5.33 18.41 -9.08
CA CYS A 93 6.34 17.96 -8.12
C CYS A 93 7.59 18.84 -8.15
N GLU A 94 8.06 19.22 -9.33
CA GLU A 94 9.24 20.10 -9.48
C GLU A 94 8.99 21.52 -8.92
N ASN A 95 7.80 22.08 -9.14
CA ASN A 95 7.47 23.47 -8.84
C ASN A 95 6.76 23.67 -7.50
N SER A 96 6.40 22.62 -6.76
CA SER A 96 5.59 22.73 -5.54
C SER A 96 6.30 22.25 -4.27
N LYS A 97 7.59 22.53 -4.12
CA LYS A 97 8.38 22.16 -2.93
C LYS A 97 7.76 22.62 -1.61
N ASP A 98 7.07 23.76 -1.62
CA ASP A 98 6.41 24.27 -0.41
C ASP A 98 5.18 23.44 -0.03
N LYS A 99 4.50 22.80 -1.00
CA LYS A 99 3.40 21.88 -0.73
C LYS A 99 3.87 20.59 -0.03
N PHE A 100 5.03 20.07 -0.42
CA PHE A 100 5.62 18.92 0.27
C PHE A 100 6.06 19.28 1.70
N LYS A 101 6.60 20.50 1.92
CA LYS A 101 6.90 20.97 3.27
C LYS A 101 5.64 21.11 4.13
N GLU A 102 4.57 21.70 3.57
CA GLU A 102 3.27 21.83 4.22
C GLU A 102 2.71 20.44 4.59
N TYR A 103 2.74 19.49 3.65
CA TYR A 103 2.33 18.12 3.85
C TYR A 103 3.10 17.45 5.00
N CYS A 104 4.43 17.52 5.01
CA CYS A 104 5.25 16.97 6.08
C CYS A 104 4.98 17.66 7.43
N CYS A 105 4.68 18.95 7.46
CA CYS A 105 4.30 19.68 8.67
C CYS A 105 2.96 19.16 9.22
N ASN A 106 1.97 18.98 8.34
CA ASN A 106 0.67 18.43 8.71
C ASN A 106 0.78 17.01 9.27
N LEU A 107 1.60 16.15 8.64
CA LEU A 107 1.88 14.80 9.16
C LEU A 107 2.48 14.80 10.56
N LYS A 108 3.47 15.68 10.82
CA LYS A 108 4.06 15.83 12.15
C LYS A 108 3.03 16.33 13.17
N THR A 109 2.21 17.30 12.79
CA THR A 109 1.15 17.87 13.65
C THR A 109 0.12 16.81 14.04
N VAL A 110 -0.35 16.01 13.09
CA VAL A 110 -1.30 14.92 13.36
C VAL A 110 -0.69 13.89 14.32
N ARG A 111 0.54 13.47 14.07
CA ARG A 111 1.23 12.49 14.93
C ARG A 111 1.38 13.02 16.36
N GLU A 112 1.73 14.29 16.54
CA GLU A 112 1.79 14.89 17.88
C GLU A 112 0.41 14.99 18.56
N LYS A 113 -0.67 15.34 17.81
CA LYS A 113 -2.04 15.32 18.35
C LYS A 113 -2.47 13.93 18.83
N LEU A 114 -2.04 12.89 18.13
CA LEU A 114 -2.44 11.50 18.38
C LEU A 114 -1.51 10.77 19.38
N LYS A 115 -0.43 11.39 19.83
CA LYS A 115 0.56 10.79 20.72
C LYS A 115 0.01 10.32 22.07
N ASN A 116 -1.05 10.98 22.56
CA ASN A 116 -1.64 10.73 23.86
C ASN A 116 -2.92 9.89 23.81
N LEU A 117 -3.18 9.18 22.72
CA LEU A 117 -4.27 8.21 22.66
C LEU A 117 -4.06 7.13 23.74
N LYS A 118 -5.16 6.68 24.36
CA LYS A 118 -5.12 5.76 25.50
C LYS A 118 -5.13 4.30 25.08
N TYR A 119 -5.88 3.97 24.05
CA TYR A 119 -6.17 2.59 23.62
C TYR A 119 -5.72 2.35 22.19
N LEU A 120 -5.88 3.34 21.31
CA LEU A 120 -5.29 3.32 19.98
C LEU A 120 -3.83 3.75 20.05
N LYS A 121 -3.00 3.21 19.17
CA LYS A 121 -1.59 3.60 19.06
C LYS A 121 -1.23 3.89 17.61
N ILE A 122 -0.59 5.04 17.38
CA ILE A 122 0.00 5.34 16.06
C ILE A 122 1.41 4.75 16.03
N TYR A 123 1.69 3.97 14.97
CA TYR A 123 3.03 3.46 14.72
C TYR A 123 3.99 4.60 14.36
N ASP A 124 5.17 4.62 14.97
CA ASP A 124 6.18 5.65 14.74
C ASP A 124 7.62 5.08 14.73
N LYS A 125 8.63 5.96 14.66
CA LYS A 125 10.06 5.59 14.63
C LYS A 125 10.51 4.76 15.84
N SER A 126 9.85 4.87 16.97
CA SER A 126 10.17 4.06 18.16
C SER A 126 9.75 2.59 18.04
N ASP A 127 8.92 2.28 17.06
CA ASP A 127 8.39 0.94 16.83
C ASP A 127 9.22 0.14 15.79
N THR A 128 10.23 0.77 15.15
CA THR A 128 11.05 0.13 14.10
C THR A 128 12.47 0.67 14.04
N ASP A 129 13.41 -0.20 13.67
CA ASP A 129 14.79 0.17 13.35
C ASP A 129 14.95 0.66 11.89
N PHE A 130 13.93 0.47 11.05
CA PHE A 130 13.94 0.84 9.64
C PHE A 130 13.31 2.20 9.41
N ASP A 131 13.69 2.85 8.32
CA ASP A 131 12.95 4.00 7.83
C ASP A 131 11.57 3.57 7.32
N TYR A 132 10.59 4.44 7.47
CA TYR A 132 9.21 4.17 7.09
C TYR A 132 8.53 5.42 6.55
N ASP A 133 7.54 5.22 5.70
CA ASP A 133 6.75 6.30 5.13
C ASP A 133 5.82 6.91 6.18
N ILE A 134 6.12 8.13 6.63
CA ILE A 134 5.29 8.87 7.58
C ILE A 134 3.91 9.23 7.02
N GLY A 135 3.73 9.21 5.70
CA GLY A 135 2.46 9.40 5.01
C GLY A 135 1.49 8.23 5.18
N LYS A 136 1.98 7.06 5.60
CA LYS A 136 1.16 5.92 6.01
C LYS A 136 0.92 5.98 7.53
N ILE A 137 -0.28 6.42 7.93
CA ILE A 137 -0.64 6.49 9.35
C ILE A 137 -1.21 5.13 9.74
N VAL A 138 -0.38 4.30 10.35
CA VAL A 138 -0.77 2.98 10.87
C VAL A 138 -1.33 3.16 12.27
N ILE A 139 -2.59 2.76 12.45
CA ILE A 139 -3.36 2.92 13.68
C ILE A 139 -3.60 1.54 14.27
N SER A 140 -2.88 1.18 15.31
CA SER A 140 -3.04 -0.10 16.00
C SER A 140 -4.23 -0.05 16.96
N THR A 141 -5.04 -1.11 16.92
CA THR A 141 -6.13 -1.38 17.87
C THR A 141 -5.76 -2.46 18.88
N ALA A 142 -4.48 -2.87 18.93
CA ALA A 142 -4.02 -4.02 19.72
C ALA A 142 -4.38 -3.96 21.21
N ASN A 143 -4.50 -2.75 21.78
CA ASN A 143 -4.85 -2.53 23.18
C ASN A 143 -6.30 -2.07 23.39
N ALA A 144 -7.09 -1.97 22.32
CA ALA A 144 -8.45 -1.49 22.33
C ALA A 144 -9.47 -2.65 22.28
N ASN A 145 -10.66 -2.41 22.75
CA ASN A 145 -11.77 -3.37 22.72
C ASN A 145 -12.52 -3.40 21.38
N ILE A 146 -11.87 -2.98 20.29
CA ILE A 146 -12.38 -3.07 18.92
C ILE A 146 -11.33 -3.65 17.98
N SER A 147 -11.77 -4.23 16.87
CA SER A 147 -10.90 -4.64 15.78
C SER A 147 -10.56 -3.48 14.85
N GLY A 148 -9.50 -3.61 14.06
CA GLY A 148 -9.18 -2.63 13.01
C GLY A 148 -10.29 -2.54 11.96
N THR A 149 -10.91 -3.67 11.59
CA THR A 149 -12.06 -3.68 10.69
C THR A 149 -13.24 -2.87 11.24
N LYS A 150 -13.51 -2.98 12.55
CA LYS A 150 -14.56 -2.18 13.19
C LYS A 150 -14.19 -0.71 13.27
N LEU A 151 -12.93 -0.39 13.55
CA LEU A 151 -12.44 0.99 13.51
C LEU A 151 -12.64 1.62 12.13
N ALA A 152 -12.28 0.91 11.05
CA ALA A 152 -12.47 1.38 9.68
C ALA A 152 -13.95 1.62 9.36
N GLU A 153 -14.85 0.72 9.80
CA GLU A 153 -16.30 0.88 9.66
C GLU A 153 -16.81 2.17 10.36
N ILE A 154 -16.35 2.42 11.59
CA ILE A 154 -16.73 3.63 12.35
C ILE A 154 -16.20 4.89 11.64
N LEU A 155 -14.94 4.90 11.20
CA LEU A 155 -14.34 6.02 10.48
C LEU A 155 -15.13 6.33 9.20
N ARG A 156 -15.50 5.31 8.43
CA ARG A 156 -16.29 5.47 7.20
C ARG A 156 -17.69 6.00 7.49
N ASN A 157 -18.44 5.35 8.37
CA ASN A 157 -19.87 5.62 8.55
C ASN A 157 -20.13 6.91 9.33
N ASN A 158 -19.32 7.20 10.37
CA ASN A 158 -19.58 8.32 11.28
C ASN A 158 -18.77 9.57 10.94
N TYR A 159 -17.57 9.40 10.33
CA TYR A 159 -16.65 10.50 10.06
C TYR A 159 -16.37 10.71 8.57
N GLN A 160 -16.92 9.85 7.68
CA GLN A 160 -16.69 9.92 6.23
C GLN A 160 -15.20 9.83 5.84
N ILE A 161 -14.43 9.06 6.61
CA ILE A 161 -13.01 8.80 6.39
C ILE A 161 -12.86 7.38 5.89
N GLU A 162 -12.41 7.24 4.63
CA GLU A 162 -12.05 5.97 4.03
C GLU A 162 -10.59 5.65 4.37
N THR A 163 -10.31 4.41 4.73
CA THR A 163 -8.95 3.93 5.02
C THR A 163 -8.43 3.06 3.89
N GLU A 164 -7.12 3.02 3.68
CA GLU A 164 -6.50 2.21 2.64
C GLU A 164 -6.75 0.71 2.87
N MET A 165 -6.58 0.27 4.11
CA MET A 165 -6.83 -1.11 4.48
C MET A 165 -7.11 -1.24 5.97
N ALA A 166 -7.79 -2.33 6.35
CA ALA A 166 -8.07 -2.69 7.71
C ALA A 166 -7.76 -4.18 7.97
N TYR A 167 -7.04 -4.42 9.04
CA TYR A 167 -6.73 -5.77 9.55
C TYR A 167 -7.38 -5.95 10.94
N PRO A 168 -7.37 -7.18 11.49
CA PRO A 168 -7.98 -7.41 12.80
C PRO A 168 -7.43 -6.54 13.93
N ASP A 169 -6.16 -6.10 13.84
CA ASP A 169 -5.45 -5.39 14.91
C ASP A 169 -4.90 -4.02 14.51
N TYR A 170 -5.10 -3.58 13.27
CA TYR A 170 -4.72 -2.23 12.83
C TYR A 170 -5.49 -1.76 11.58
N VAL A 171 -5.41 -0.46 11.34
CA VAL A 171 -5.90 0.22 10.13
C VAL A 171 -4.78 1.06 9.55
N ILE A 172 -4.76 1.22 8.24
CA ILE A 172 -3.84 2.14 7.56
C ILE A 172 -4.63 3.27 6.90
N ALA A 173 -4.38 4.50 7.32
CA ALA A 173 -4.79 5.69 6.59
C ALA A 173 -3.64 6.13 5.68
N MET A 174 -3.90 6.15 4.37
CA MET A 174 -2.96 6.64 3.37
C MET A 174 -3.22 8.13 3.13
N THR A 175 -2.16 8.92 3.14
CA THR A 175 -2.23 10.36 2.87
C THR A 175 -1.36 10.74 1.68
N SER A 176 -1.58 11.93 1.14
CA SER A 176 -0.84 12.46 0.00
C SER A 176 -0.57 13.96 0.14
N VAL A 177 0.30 14.50 -0.71
CA VAL A 177 0.59 15.94 -0.79
C VAL A 177 -0.65 16.79 -1.13
N CYS A 178 -1.73 16.17 -1.61
CA CYS A 178 -2.99 16.84 -1.95
C CYS A 178 -3.97 16.93 -0.78
N ASP A 179 -3.68 16.26 0.35
CA ASP A 179 -4.53 16.35 1.53
C ASP A 179 -4.37 17.71 2.22
N THR A 180 -5.50 18.28 2.58
CA THR A 180 -5.54 19.59 3.24
C THR A 180 -5.36 19.48 4.75
N GLU A 181 -4.94 20.55 5.42
CA GLU A 181 -4.90 20.63 6.89
C GLU A 181 -6.24 20.21 7.51
N LYS A 182 -7.37 20.61 6.90
CA LYS A 182 -8.71 20.19 7.36
C LYS A 182 -8.89 18.66 7.34
N ALA A 183 -8.39 17.97 6.33
CA ALA A 183 -8.48 16.50 6.27
C ALA A 183 -7.69 15.84 7.40
N PHE A 184 -6.50 16.36 7.71
CA PHE A 184 -5.70 15.91 8.84
C PHE A 184 -6.36 16.21 10.19
N ASP A 185 -7.01 17.35 10.33
CA ASP A 185 -7.76 17.70 11.52
C ASP A 185 -8.99 16.80 11.71
N MET A 186 -9.69 16.48 10.64
CA MET A 186 -10.80 15.53 10.68
C MET A 186 -10.34 14.14 11.13
N LEU A 187 -9.23 13.63 10.60
CA LEU A 187 -8.70 12.32 11.00
C LEU A 187 -8.30 12.33 12.48
N SER A 188 -7.54 13.33 12.91
CA SER A 188 -7.09 13.40 14.30
C SER A 188 -8.26 13.58 15.28
N GLY A 189 -9.23 14.43 14.95
CA GLY A 189 -10.44 14.63 15.76
C GLY A 189 -11.28 13.36 15.88
N ALA A 190 -11.46 12.64 14.76
CA ALA A 190 -12.18 11.37 14.75
C ALA A 190 -11.51 10.33 15.65
N LEU A 191 -10.19 10.14 15.52
CA LEU A 191 -9.44 9.18 16.33
C LEU A 191 -9.45 9.51 17.82
N ILE A 192 -9.31 10.78 18.18
CA ILE A 192 -9.40 11.24 19.59
C ILE A 192 -10.81 10.97 20.14
N SER A 193 -11.86 11.29 19.39
CA SER A 193 -13.23 11.03 19.80
C SER A 193 -13.48 9.54 20.02
N ILE A 194 -13.11 8.71 19.06
CA ILE A 194 -13.26 7.25 19.14
C ILE A 194 -12.48 6.71 20.34
N ASP A 195 -11.20 7.08 20.50
CA ASP A 195 -10.35 6.60 21.60
C ASP A 195 -10.93 6.89 22.97
N SER A 196 -11.64 8.02 23.11
CA SER A 196 -12.29 8.42 24.37
C SER A 196 -13.46 7.51 24.79
N GLU A 197 -14.06 6.82 23.83
CA GLU A 197 -15.18 5.89 24.02
C GLU A 197 -14.72 4.43 24.18
N LEU A 198 -13.44 4.14 23.89
CA LEU A 198 -12.88 2.80 23.97
C LEU A 198 -12.51 2.42 25.42
N SER A 199 -12.30 1.13 25.62
CA SER A 199 -11.75 0.56 26.82
C SER A 199 -10.56 -0.36 26.52
N LYS A 200 -9.78 -0.69 27.57
CA LYS A 200 -8.71 -1.68 27.42
C LYS A 200 -9.30 -3.06 27.19
N GLY A 201 -8.83 -3.75 26.19
CA GLY A 201 -9.25 -5.11 25.88
C GLY A 201 -8.70 -5.58 24.55
N ALA A 202 -8.78 -6.88 24.31
CA ALA A 202 -8.65 -7.42 22.97
C ALA A 202 -10.06 -7.70 22.47
N ASP A 203 -10.33 -7.34 21.21
CA ASP A 203 -11.54 -7.81 20.55
C ASP A 203 -11.49 -9.34 20.44
N THR A 204 -12.51 -10.02 20.95
CA THR A 204 -12.60 -11.49 20.93
C THR A 204 -12.84 -12.04 19.52
N GLU A 205 -13.21 -11.19 18.58
CA GLU A 205 -13.39 -11.54 17.16
C GLU A 205 -12.09 -11.52 16.35
N ARG A 206 -10.96 -11.23 16.97
CA ARG A 206 -9.65 -11.33 16.28
C ARG A 206 -9.36 -12.76 15.91
N VAL A 207 -9.66 -13.11 14.68
CA VAL A 207 -9.22 -14.37 14.09
C VAL A 207 -7.72 -14.21 13.79
N PRO A 208 -6.82 -14.92 14.53
CA PRO A 208 -5.42 -14.90 14.13
C PRO A 208 -5.34 -15.45 12.71
N LEU A 209 -4.60 -14.76 11.84
CA LEU A 209 -4.19 -15.32 10.55
C LEU A 209 -3.33 -16.54 10.87
N LYS A 210 -3.99 -17.69 11.10
CA LYS A 210 -3.29 -18.97 11.11
C LYS A 210 -2.64 -19.11 9.75
N ASN A 211 -1.41 -19.61 9.75
CA ASN A 211 -0.70 -19.93 8.53
C ASN A 211 -1.65 -20.70 7.59
N LEU A 212 -2.18 -20.01 6.62
CA LEU A 212 -2.99 -20.55 5.54
C LEU A 212 -2.03 -21.25 4.56
N TYR A 213 -1.26 -22.23 5.07
CA TYR A 213 -0.48 -23.08 4.20
C TYR A 213 -1.43 -24.07 3.55
N THR A 214 -1.86 -23.70 2.39
CA THR A 214 -2.60 -24.58 1.50
C THR A 214 -1.62 -25.57 0.85
N GLY A 215 -2.01 -26.82 0.75
CA GLY A 215 -1.24 -27.81 -0.01
C GLY A 215 -1.20 -27.39 -1.49
N LYS A 216 -0.07 -27.56 -2.16
CA LYS A 216 0.06 -27.27 -3.59
C LYS A 216 0.06 -28.59 -4.38
N ASN A 217 -0.93 -28.79 -5.24
CA ASN A 217 -1.03 -29.98 -6.09
C ASN A 217 -0.32 -29.79 -7.44
N PHE A 218 -0.40 -28.58 -8.01
CA PHE A 218 0.13 -28.28 -9.34
C PHE A 218 0.80 -26.90 -9.38
N ASN A 219 1.73 -26.70 -10.31
CA ASN A 219 2.18 -25.36 -10.65
C ASN A 219 1.11 -24.65 -11.47
N ALA A 220 0.94 -23.34 -11.28
CA ALA A 220 -0.07 -22.56 -11.98
C ALA A 220 0.00 -22.73 -13.51
N CYS A 221 1.21 -22.83 -14.06
CA CYS A 221 1.45 -23.04 -15.49
C CYS A 221 1.02 -24.43 -16.02
N GLU A 222 0.70 -25.39 -15.15
CA GLU A 222 0.24 -26.72 -15.57
C GLU A 222 -1.28 -26.79 -15.69
N LEU A 223 -2.00 -25.85 -15.06
CA LEU A 223 -3.46 -25.92 -14.95
C LEU A 223 -4.20 -25.73 -16.29
N TYR A 224 -3.56 -25.13 -17.30
CA TYR A 224 -4.18 -24.99 -18.62
C TYR A 224 -4.39 -26.35 -19.31
N LYS A 225 -3.74 -27.43 -18.84
CA LYS A 225 -3.87 -28.80 -19.36
C LYS A 225 -5.12 -29.51 -18.84
N PHE A 226 -5.75 -28.98 -17.81
CA PHE A 226 -6.88 -29.63 -17.14
C PHE A 226 -8.22 -28.96 -17.46
N ASN A 227 -9.28 -29.76 -17.48
CA ASN A 227 -10.62 -29.21 -17.53
C ASN A 227 -10.95 -28.51 -16.22
N LYS A 228 -11.59 -27.33 -16.30
CA LYS A 228 -12.02 -26.55 -15.18
C LYS A 228 -13.54 -26.56 -15.06
N GLU A 229 -14.05 -26.51 -13.84
CA GLU A 229 -15.46 -26.37 -13.56
C GLU A 229 -15.70 -25.24 -12.57
N THR A 230 -16.82 -24.57 -12.68
CA THR A 230 -17.26 -23.55 -11.72
C THR A 230 -18.18 -24.22 -10.70
N ILE A 231 -17.87 -24.04 -9.42
CA ILE A 231 -18.63 -24.63 -8.33
C ILE A 231 -18.96 -23.56 -7.28
N PRO A 232 -20.04 -23.73 -6.49
CA PRO A 232 -20.29 -22.87 -5.35
C PRO A 232 -19.13 -22.90 -4.35
N PHE A 233 -18.80 -21.75 -3.77
CA PHE A 233 -17.69 -21.60 -2.82
C PHE A 233 -17.77 -22.61 -1.65
N GLN A 234 -18.97 -22.90 -1.14
CA GLN A 234 -19.19 -23.86 -0.05
C GLN A 234 -18.76 -25.30 -0.41
N ASN A 235 -18.62 -25.61 -1.70
CA ASN A 235 -18.23 -26.93 -2.20
C ASN A 235 -16.75 -26.98 -2.62
N SER A 236 -15.98 -25.93 -2.35
CA SER A 236 -14.58 -25.80 -2.80
C SER A 236 -13.55 -26.42 -1.84
N GLU A 237 -13.97 -26.80 -0.65
CA GLU A 237 -13.09 -27.39 0.37
C GLU A 237 -12.37 -28.64 -0.18
N PHE A 238 -11.06 -28.70 0.01
CA PHE A 238 -10.16 -29.74 -0.53
C PHE A 238 -10.09 -29.86 -2.06
N ARG A 239 -10.60 -28.85 -2.78
CA ARG A 239 -10.48 -28.78 -4.23
C ARG A 239 -9.26 -27.93 -4.62
N THR A 240 -8.62 -28.31 -5.75
CA THR A 240 -7.54 -27.49 -6.28
C THR A 240 -8.09 -26.26 -7.00
N SER A 241 -7.66 -25.07 -6.58
CA SER A 241 -8.07 -23.84 -7.23
C SER A 241 -7.49 -23.70 -8.63
N ALA A 242 -8.31 -23.28 -9.57
CA ALA A 242 -7.89 -22.91 -10.92
C ALA A 242 -7.73 -21.41 -11.10
N GLU A 243 -8.06 -20.63 -10.05
CA GLU A 243 -8.08 -19.17 -10.05
C GLU A 243 -7.34 -18.62 -8.83
N TYR A 244 -6.95 -17.35 -8.91
CA TYR A 244 -6.50 -16.59 -7.75
C TYR A 244 -7.70 -16.23 -6.88
N ILE A 245 -7.56 -16.38 -5.57
CA ILE A 245 -8.53 -15.89 -4.57
C ILE A 245 -7.78 -14.89 -3.68
N TRP A 246 -8.25 -13.66 -3.66
CA TRP A 246 -7.65 -12.59 -2.87
C TRP A 246 -8.70 -11.73 -2.20
N ALA A 247 -8.33 -11.13 -1.07
CA ALA A 247 -9.03 -10.01 -0.50
C ALA A 247 -8.38 -8.71 -0.99
N TYR A 248 -9.18 -7.75 -1.43
CA TYR A 248 -8.69 -6.46 -1.89
C TYR A 248 -9.32 -5.34 -1.05
N PRO A 249 -8.55 -4.36 -0.62
CA PRO A 249 -7.09 -4.24 -0.62
C PRO A 249 -6.37 -5.17 0.38
N PRO A 250 -5.08 -5.53 0.18
CA PRO A 250 -4.14 -5.03 -0.81
C PRO A 250 -4.02 -5.89 -2.09
N GLY A 251 -4.82 -6.94 -2.24
CA GLY A 251 -4.77 -7.81 -3.41
C GLY A 251 -3.70 -8.92 -3.32
N ILE A 252 -3.21 -9.23 -2.12
CA ILE A 252 -2.34 -10.38 -1.89
C ILE A 252 -3.17 -11.65 -1.99
N PRO A 253 -2.78 -12.63 -2.84
CA PRO A 253 -3.53 -13.85 -2.96
C PRO A 253 -3.59 -14.64 -1.64
N LEU A 254 -4.79 -15.07 -1.27
CA LEU A 254 -5.01 -16.04 -0.21
C LEU A 254 -4.80 -17.46 -0.71
N ILE A 255 -5.17 -17.71 -1.97
CA ILE A 255 -4.97 -18.97 -2.67
C ILE A 255 -4.52 -18.62 -4.09
N VAL A 256 -3.51 -19.31 -4.59
CA VAL A 256 -3.08 -19.20 -5.98
C VAL A 256 -3.47 -20.44 -6.79
N PRO A 257 -3.54 -20.35 -8.14
CA PRO A 257 -3.84 -21.49 -8.98
C PRO A 257 -2.89 -22.67 -8.70
N GLY A 258 -3.47 -23.85 -8.46
CA GLY A 258 -2.73 -25.08 -8.10
C GLY A 258 -2.72 -25.41 -6.60
N GLU A 259 -3.15 -24.52 -5.76
CA GLU A 259 -3.32 -24.74 -4.30
C GLU A 259 -4.70 -25.32 -3.97
N ILE A 260 -4.83 -25.91 -2.75
CA ILE A 260 -6.06 -26.52 -2.24
C ILE A 260 -6.73 -25.56 -1.25
#